data_73acd59cf5bd26af57d67e5614c3a5dd
#
_entry.id   73acd59cf5bd26af57d67e5614c3a5dd
#
_cell.length_a   1.000
_cell.length_b   1.000
_cell.length_c   1.000
_cell.angle_alpha   90.00
_cell.angle_beta   90.00
_cell.angle_gamma   90.00
#
_symmetry.space_group_name_H-M   'P 1'
#
loop_
_entity.id
_entity.type
_entity.pdbx_description
1 polymer ?
#
loop_
_entity_poly.entity_id
_entity_poly.type
_entity_poly.pdbx_seq_one_letter_code
_entity_poly.pdbx_strand_id
1 'polypeptide(L)'
;KTKNTRSIGVIAEDMTVFALPDIIDGITEYCEEEDYQILLVNLRLYKKFQDKYYRDNRHKEIVRQEIQKLLAKQVEGIIYVAHERLINIIPEDLPIPTVVAYGFTGSEKIPSVVVKDIKGAYDLVSYIVSKGHKKIGVIAGKKESIHTQSRLEGYQKALFEGGILYDPDMITYG
;
A
#
# COMPACT_ATOMS: atom_id res chain seq x y z
N LYS A 1 16.91 -27.70 -14.52
CA LYS A 1 16.63 -26.51 -15.39
C LYS A 1 15.35 -25.92 -14.88
N THR A 2 15.43 -24.78 -14.25
CA THR A 2 14.24 -23.98 -13.85
C THR A 2 13.54 -23.60 -15.14
N LYS A 3 12.31 -24.05 -15.32
CA LYS A 3 11.52 -23.72 -16.50
C LYS A 3 11.11 -22.24 -16.32
N ASN A 4 11.58 -21.37 -17.19
CA ASN A 4 11.16 -19.98 -17.20
C ASN A 4 9.66 -19.94 -17.57
N THR A 5 8.78 -19.65 -16.60
CA THR A 5 7.34 -19.68 -16.81
C THR A 5 6.79 -18.34 -17.24
N ARG A 6 7.63 -17.28 -17.15
CA ARG A 6 7.22 -15.88 -17.41
C ARG A 6 5.88 -15.55 -16.74
N SER A 7 5.74 -15.96 -15.49
CA SER A 7 4.51 -15.72 -14.74
C SER A 7 4.78 -15.11 -13.37
N ILE A 8 3.98 -14.11 -13.02
CA ILE A 8 4.00 -13.40 -11.75
C ILE A 8 2.74 -13.71 -10.97
N GLY A 9 2.87 -14.09 -9.72
CA GLY A 9 1.74 -14.23 -8.81
C GLY A 9 1.36 -12.86 -8.22
N VAL A 10 0.12 -12.45 -8.38
CA VAL A 10 -0.41 -11.24 -7.76
C VAL A 10 -1.45 -11.62 -6.73
N ILE A 11 -1.20 -11.33 -5.46
CA ILE A 11 -2.14 -11.57 -4.36
C ILE A 11 -2.73 -10.24 -3.93
N ALA A 12 -4.02 -10.03 -4.18
CA ALA A 12 -4.75 -8.85 -3.74
C ALA A 12 -5.56 -9.15 -2.46
N GLU A 13 -5.46 -8.31 -1.45
CA GLU A 13 -6.25 -8.44 -0.22
C GLU A 13 -7.75 -8.33 -0.49
N ASP A 14 -8.17 -7.35 -1.25
CA ASP A 14 -9.55 -7.22 -1.73
C ASP A 14 -9.64 -6.24 -2.90
N MET A 15 -10.01 -6.72 -4.07
CA MET A 15 -10.14 -5.90 -5.29
C MET A 15 -11.28 -4.88 -5.23
N THR A 16 -12.14 -4.92 -4.23
CA THR A 16 -13.22 -3.92 -4.07
C THR A 16 -12.79 -2.69 -3.28
N VAL A 17 -11.56 -2.67 -2.79
CA VAL A 17 -10.99 -1.56 -2.03
C VAL A 17 -10.38 -0.52 -2.96
N PHE A 18 -10.64 0.73 -2.66
CA PHE A 18 -10.47 1.96 -3.43
C PHE A 18 -9.30 2.02 -4.43
N ALA A 19 -8.07 1.75 -4.03
CA ALA A 19 -6.90 1.91 -4.90
C ALA A 19 -6.42 0.59 -5.57
N LEU A 20 -6.93 -0.56 -5.11
CA LEU A 20 -6.40 -1.85 -5.56
C LEU A 20 -6.67 -2.15 -7.03
N PRO A 21 -7.83 -1.83 -7.61
CA PRO A 21 -8.07 -2.06 -9.04
C PRO A 21 -7.04 -1.35 -9.92
N ASP A 22 -6.77 -0.08 -9.66
CA ASP A 22 -5.83 0.73 -10.46
C ASP A 22 -4.39 0.22 -10.31
N ILE A 23 -4.00 -0.22 -9.10
CA ILE A 23 -2.69 -0.83 -8.87
C ILE A 23 -2.55 -2.14 -9.65
N ILE A 24 -3.58 -2.97 -9.66
CA ILE A 24 -3.57 -4.25 -10.39
C ILE A 24 -3.55 -4.00 -11.89
N ASP A 25 -4.28 -3.01 -12.37
CA ASP A 25 -4.28 -2.60 -13.76
C ASP A 25 -2.88 -2.18 -14.22
N GLY A 26 -2.22 -1.30 -13.48
CA GLY A 26 -0.83 -0.90 -13.78
C GLY A 26 0.18 -2.05 -13.71
N ILE A 27 0.00 -3.00 -12.77
CA ILE A 27 0.82 -4.23 -12.74
C ILE A 27 0.57 -5.06 -14.01
N THR A 28 -0.68 -5.17 -14.43
CA THR A 28 -1.06 -5.94 -15.63
C THR A 28 -0.46 -5.33 -16.88
N GLU A 29 -0.60 -4.02 -17.08
CA GLU A 29 -0.04 -3.28 -18.20
C GLU A 29 1.48 -3.52 -18.32
N TYR A 30 2.24 -3.34 -17.23
CA TYR A 30 3.69 -3.57 -17.24
C TYR A 30 4.05 -5.03 -17.50
N CYS A 31 3.30 -5.98 -16.94
CA CYS A 31 3.54 -7.40 -17.20
C CYS A 31 3.28 -7.78 -18.67
N GLU A 32 2.27 -7.19 -19.31
CA GLU A 32 1.97 -7.38 -20.73
C GLU A 32 3.11 -6.83 -21.60
N GLU A 33 3.61 -5.62 -21.30
CA GLU A 33 4.75 -5.01 -22.01
C GLU A 33 6.01 -5.87 -21.94
N GLU A 34 6.26 -6.51 -20.80
CA GLU A 34 7.42 -7.36 -20.55
C GLU A 34 7.18 -8.85 -20.88
N ASP A 35 6.05 -9.20 -21.52
CA ASP A 35 5.65 -10.56 -21.88
C ASP A 35 5.60 -11.52 -20.68
N TYR A 36 5.06 -11.04 -19.55
CA TYR A 36 4.74 -11.85 -18.37
C TYR A 36 3.25 -12.10 -18.26
N GLN A 37 2.90 -13.29 -17.80
CA GLN A 37 1.52 -13.63 -17.43
C GLN A 37 1.27 -13.35 -15.95
N ILE A 38 0.07 -12.88 -15.60
CA ILE A 38 -0.35 -12.69 -14.22
C ILE A 38 -1.23 -13.85 -13.77
N LEU A 39 -0.90 -14.40 -12.59
CA LEU A 39 -1.79 -15.28 -11.84
C LEU A 39 -2.37 -14.48 -10.66
N LEU A 40 -3.56 -13.92 -10.87
CA LEU A 40 -4.22 -13.07 -9.88
C LEU A 40 -5.02 -13.90 -8.88
N VAL A 41 -4.79 -13.64 -7.59
CA VAL A 41 -5.53 -14.20 -6.45
C VAL A 41 -6.18 -13.06 -5.68
N ASN A 42 -7.50 -12.98 -5.68
CA ASN A 42 -8.25 -12.04 -4.85
C ASN A 42 -8.70 -12.74 -3.56
N LEU A 43 -8.12 -12.35 -2.44
CA LEU A 43 -8.41 -12.95 -1.12
C LEU A 43 -9.78 -12.57 -0.59
N ARG A 44 -10.34 -11.43 -1.02
CA ARG A 44 -11.62 -10.88 -0.59
C ARG A 44 -11.69 -10.71 0.94
N LEU A 45 -10.60 -10.24 1.54
CA LEU A 45 -10.49 -10.16 3.01
C LEU A 45 -11.48 -9.18 3.61
N TYR A 46 -11.66 -8.02 2.99
CA TYR A 46 -12.64 -7.05 3.45
C TYR A 46 -14.07 -7.62 3.43
N LYS A 47 -14.43 -8.30 2.34
CA LYS A 47 -15.74 -8.92 2.20
C LYS A 47 -15.97 -10.06 3.21
N LYS A 48 -14.92 -10.83 3.56
CA LYS A 48 -15.01 -11.95 4.50
C LYS A 48 -14.99 -11.52 5.96
N PHE A 49 -14.22 -10.49 6.29
CA PHE A 49 -13.91 -10.13 7.68
C PHE A 49 -14.14 -8.66 8.01
N GLN A 50 -14.56 -7.84 7.04
CA GLN A 50 -14.66 -6.38 7.13
C GLN A 50 -13.33 -5.76 7.64
N ASP A 51 -13.36 -4.61 8.30
CA ASP A 51 -12.14 -3.95 8.84
C ASP A 51 -11.45 -4.73 9.98
N LYS A 52 -11.94 -5.93 10.31
CA LYS A 52 -11.39 -6.71 11.43
C LYS A 52 -10.30 -7.69 11.03
N TYR A 53 -10.11 -7.95 9.74
CA TYR A 53 -9.19 -8.99 9.28
C TYR A 53 -7.73 -8.75 9.66
N TYR A 54 -7.30 -7.50 9.80
CA TYR A 54 -5.95 -7.15 10.21
C TYR A 54 -5.74 -7.17 11.74
N ARG A 55 -6.80 -7.24 12.53
CA ARG A 55 -6.73 -7.33 14.00
C ARG A 55 -6.61 -8.78 14.47
N ASP A 56 -7.15 -9.70 13.69
CA ASP A 56 -7.12 -11.10 14.00
C ASP A 56 -6.27 -11.86 12.94
N ASN A 57 -5.46 -12.79 13.40
CA ASN A 57 -4.46 -13.46 12.56
C ASN A 57 -5.06 -14.51 11.59
N ARG A 58 -6.38 -14.61 11.46
CA ARG A 58 -7.04 -15.63 10.61
C ARG A 58 -6.68 -15.49 9.13
N HIS A 59 -6.42 -14.28 8.66
CA HIS A 59 -6.02 -14.06 7.27
C HIS A 59 -4.60 -14.55 6.96
N LYS A 60 -3.72 -14.70 7.96
CA LYS A 60 -2.33 -15.17 7.77
C LYS A 60 -2.28 -16.55 7.13
N GLU A 61 -3.11 -17.45 7.59
CA GLU A 61 -3.14 -18.81 7.04
C GLU A 61 -3.67 -18.82 5.60
N ILE A 62 -4.67 -17.99 5.30
CA ILE A 62 -5.18 -17.83 3.94
C ILE A 62 -4.07 -17.35 3.00
N VAL A 63 -3.33 -16.31 3.40
CA VAL A 63 -2.21 -15.78 2.61
C VAL A 63 -1.14 -16.84 2.40
N ARG A 64 -0.76 -17.56 3.47
CA ARG A 64 0.25 -18.63 3.38
C ARG A 64 -0.17 -19.73 2.39
N GLN A 65 -1.41 -20.18 2.42
CA GLN A 65 -1.93 -21.18 1.50
C GLN A 65 -1.92 -20.69 0.04
N GLU A 66 -2.28 -19.44 -0.21
CA GLU A 66 -2.24 -18.90 -1.57
C GLU A 66 -0.80 -18.72 -2.09
N ILE A 67 0.14 -18.31 -1.23
CA ILE A 67 1.56 -18.29 -1.57
C ILE A 67 2.02 -19.70 -1.97
N GLN A 68 1.71 -20.73 -1.21
CA GLN A 68 2.09 -22.13 -1.53
C GLN A 68 1.49 -22.58 -2.86
N LYS A 69 0.24 -22.21 -3.17
CA LYS A 69 -0.38 -22.52 -4.46
C LYS A 69 0.33 -21.85 -5.64
N LEU A 70 0.75 -20.58 -5.46
CA LEU A 70 1.52 -19.86 -6.48
C LEU A 70 2.90 -20.47 -6.68
N LEU A 71 3.60 -20.84 -5.60
CA LEU A 71 4.87 -21.55 -5.67
C LEU A 71 4.74 -22.90 -6.40
N ALA A 72 3.68 -23.65 -6.15
CA ALA A 72 3.39 -24.89 -6.85
C ALA A 72 3.11 -24.70 -8.35
N LYS A 73 2.65 -23.50 -8.75
CA LYS A 73 2.49 -23.09 -10.16
C LYS A 73 3.78 -22.54 -10.78
N GLN A 74 4.87 -22.52 -10.01
CA GLN A 74 6.19 -22.08 -10.46
C GLN A 74 6.22 -20.64 -10.95
N VAL A 75 5.47 -19.73 -10.30
CA VAL A 75 5.62 -18.30 -10.58
C VAL A 75 7.04 -17.82 -10.25
N GLU A 76 7.53 -16.84 -10.99
CA GLU A 76 8.91 -16.33 -10.86
C GLU A 76 9.04 -15.24 -9.80
N GLY A 77 7.93 -14.64 -9.38
CA GLY A 77 7.86 -13.65 -8.33
C GLY A 77 6.44 -13.50 -7.79
N ILE A 78 6.32 -12.85 -6.65
CA ILE A 78 5.03 -12.54 -6.02
C ILE A 78 4.93 -11.03 -5.76
N ILE A 79 3.83 -10.43 -6.18
CA ILE A 79 3.42 -9.09 -5.78
C ILE A 79 2.25 -9.22 -4.83
N TYR A 80 2.42 -8.77 -3.58
CA TYR A 80 1.34 -8.72 -2.61
C TYR A 80 0.77 -7.31 -2.56
N VAL A 81 -0.46 -7.14 -3.02
CA VAL A 81 -1.14 -5.85 -3.02
C VAL A 81 -1.96 -5.72 -1.74
N ALA A 82 -1.43 -4.92 -0.83
CA ALA A 82 -1.98 -4.71 0.49
C ALA A 82 -2.98 -3.56 0.53
N HIS A 83 -3.65 -3.40 1.67
CA HIS A 83 -4.44 -2.22 1.97
C HIS A 83 -3.76 -1.40 3.08
N GLU A 84 -2.98 -0.42 2.67
CA GLU A 84 -2.48 0.72 3.47
C GLU A 84 -2.01 0.42 4.91
N ARG A 85 -1.15 -0.60 5.13
CA ARG A 85 -0.72 -0.98 6.47
C ARG A 85 0.61 -1.70 6.52
N LEU A 86 1.11 -1.92 7.74
CA LEU A 86 2.24 -2.79 7.98
C LEU A 86 1.86 -4.25 7.74
N ILE A 87 2.61 -4.89 6.85
CA ILE A 87 2.45 -6.30 6.47
C ILE A 87 3.55 -7.12 7.13
N ASN A 88 3.15 -8.07 7.98
CA ASN A 88 4.06 -8.98 8.70
C ASN A 88 3.65 -10.46 8.54
N ILE A 89 2.95 -10.77 7.46
CA ILE A 89 2.34 -12.08 7.23
C ILE A 89 3.03 -12.87 6.12
N ILE A 90 3.94 -12.22 5.38
CA ILE A 90 4.69 -12.84 4.29
C ILE A 90 5.98 -13.39 4.88
N PRO A 91 6.29 -14.68 4.67
CA PRO A 91 7.57 -15.26 5.08
C PRO A 91 8.75 -14.57 4.37
N GLU A 92 9.81 -14.26 5.12
CA GLU A 92 11.01 -13.62 4.56
C GLU A 92 11.93 -14.56 3.79
N ASP A 93 11.73 -15.85 3.93
CA ASP A 93 12.54 -16.93 3.36
C ASP A 93 11.89 -17.59 2.14
N LEU A 94 11.04 -16.85 1.45
CA LEU A 94 10.44 -17.32 0.20
C LEU A 94 11.53 -17.55 -0.86
N PRO A 95 11.43 -18.65 -1.63
CA PRO A 95 12.47 -19.03 -2.61
C PRO A 95 12.44 -18.18 -3.89
N ILE A 96 11.53 -17.22 -3.98
CA ILE A 96 11.35 -16.33 -5.13
C ILE A 96 11.24 -14.87 -4.69
N PRO A 97 11.58 -13.90 -5.54
CA PRO A 97 11.41 -12.49 -5.24
C PRO A 97 9.97 -12.16 -4.86
N THR A 98 9.82 -11.37 -3.81
CA THR A 98 8.51 -10.93 -3.35
C THR A 98 8.56 -9.44 -3.02
N VAL A 99 7.53 -8.69 -3.43
CA VAL A 99 7.37 -7.27 -3.16
C VAL A 99 5.97 -6.99 -2.62
N VAL A 100 5.87 -6.00 -1.75
CA VAL A 100 4.57 -5.49 -1.27
C VAL A 100 4.27 -4.17 -1.98
N ALA A 101 3.10 -4.07 -2.57
CA ALA A 101 2.55 -2.84 -3.14
C ALA A 101 1.44 -2.30 -2.24
N TYR A 102 1.39 -0.98 -2.08
CA TYR A 102 0.39 -0.26 -1.31
C TYR A 102 0.30 -0.69 0.17
N GLY A 103 1.41 -1.11 0.71
CA GLY A 103 1.65 -1.43 2.11
C GLY A 103 3.14 -1.50 2.34
N PHE A 104 3.57 -1.59 3.57
CA PHE A 104 4.98 -1.65 3.90
C PHE A 104 5.27 -2.82 4.83
N THR A 105 6.50 -3.29 4.78
CA THR A 105 7.00 -4.35 5.65
C THR A 105 8.07 -3.79 6.58
N GLY A 106 8.25 -4.43 7.74
CA GLY A 106 9.43 -4.19 8.58
C GLY A 106 10.66 -4.98 8.12
N SER A 107 10.54 -5.73 7.02
CA SER A 107 11.60 -6.60 6.52
C SER A 107 12.49 -5.87 5.51
N GLU A 108 13.80 -6.00 5.67
CA GLU A 108 14.77 -5.54 4.66
C GLU A 108 14.80 -6.44 3.41
N LYS A 109 14.27 -7.65 3.50
CA LYS A 109 14.28 -8.64 2.41
C LYS A 109 13.08 -8.51 1.47
N ILE A 110 11.99 -7.91 1.94
CA ILE A 110 10.77 -7.74 1.16
C ILE A 110 10.55 -6.25 0.93
N PRO A 111 10.95 -5.72 -0.23
CA PRO A 111 10.77 -4.32 -0.53
C PRO A 111 9.29 -3.93 -0.63
N SER A 112 9.03 -2.65 -0.39
CA SER A 112 7.69 -2.08 -0.42
C SER A 112 7.62 -0.93 -1.40
N VAL A 113 6.54 -0.87 -2.18
CA VAL A 113 6.18 0.27 -3.02
C VAL A 113 4.99 0.98 -2.36
N VAL A 114 5.23 2.19 -1.89
CA VAL A 114 4.27 2.97 -1.09
C VAL A 114 4.03 4.35 -1.67
N VAL A 115 2.89 4.95 -1.32
CA VAL A 115 2.60 6.35 -1.66
C VAL A 115 3.49 7.27 -0.82
N LYS A 116 4.01 8.33 -1.43
CA LYS A 116 4.83 9.36 -0.76
C LYS A 116 3.93 10.41 -0.09
N ASP A 117 3.10 9.99 0.87
CA ASP A 117 2.10 10.84 1.52
C ASP A 117 2.67 12.11 2.16
N ILE A 118 3.79 11.99 2.88
CA ILE A 118 4.47 13.14 3.49
C ILE A 118 4.84 14.17 2.42
N LYS A 119 5.47 13.71 1.35
CA LYS A 119 5.91 14.59 0.27
C LYS A 119 4.73 15.22 -0.46
N GLY A 120 3.72 14.44 -0.80
CA GLY A 120 2.54 14.92 -1.51
C GLY A 120 1.79 15.99 -0.72
N ALA A 121 1.59 15.77 0.58
CA ALA A 121 0.96 16.74 1.45
C ALA A 121 1.82 18.00 1.63
N TYR A 122 3.13 17.82 1.82
CA TYR A 122 4.08 18.93 1.90
C TYR A 122 4.07 19.80 0.64
N ASP A 123 4.15 19.19 -0.54
CA ASP A 123 4.17 19.91 -1.82
C ASP A 123 2.87 20.73 -2.02
N LEU A 124 1.71 20.10 -1.73
CA LEU A 124 0.40 20.76 -1.85
C LEU A 124 0.28 21.95 -0.90
N VAL A 125 0.61 21.74 0.38
CA VAL A 125 0.47 22.82 1.38
C VAL A 125 1.48 23.93 1.14
N SER A 126 2.72 23.60 0.76
CA SER A 126 3.73 24.59 0.37
C SER A 126 3.25 25.44 -0.82
N TYR A 127 2.59 24.82 -1.79
CA TYR A 127 1.98 25.55 -2.90
C TYR A 127 0.89 26.52 -2.40
N ILE A 128 0.00 26.08 -1.52
CA ILE A 128 -1.06 26.93 -0.95
C ILE A 128 -0.44 28.10 -0.17
N VAL A 129 0.59 27.85 0.64
CA VAL A 129 1.33 28.88 1.37
C VAL A 129 1.99 29.89 0.41
N SER A 130 2.59 29.44 -0.69
CA SER A 130 3.20 30.29 -1.71
C SER A 130 2.21 31.23 -2.39
N LYS A 131 0.91 30.89 -2.38
CA LYS A 131 -0.18 31.75 -2.86
C LYS A 131 -0.65 32.78 -1.81
N GLY A 132 0.00 32.86 -0.67
CA GLY A 132 -0.26 33.84 0.38
C GLY A 132 -1.31 33.43 1.42
N HIS A 133 -1.83 32.21 1.36
CA HIS A 133 -2.78 31.72 2.35
C HIS A 133 -2.11 31.49 3.70
N LYS A 134 -2.73 31.99 4.77
CA LYS A 134 -2.23 31.89 6.14
C LYS A 134 -3.09 31.00 7.05
N LYS A 135 -4.31 30.71 6.64
CA LYS A 135 -5.24 29.81 7.36
C LYS A 135 -5.59 28.65 6.44
N ILE A 136 -5.05 27.49 6.76
CA ILE A 136 -5.17 26.28 5.92
C ILE A 136 -5.73 25.17 6.79
N GLY A 137 -6.98 24.77 6.53
CA GLY A 137 -7.62 23.64 7.22
C GLY A 137 -7.39 22.33 6.50
N VAL A 138 -7.49 21.20 7.23
CA VAL A 138 -7.38 19.86 6.71
C VAL A 138 -8.60 19.04 7.08
N ILE A 139 -9.27 18.49 6.07
CA ILE A 139 -10.22 17.40 6.27
C ILE A 139 -9.42 16.10 6.10
N ALA A 140 -9.05 15.50 7.22
CA ALA A 140 -8.24 14.29 7.29
C ALA A 140 -9.11 13.04 7.26
N GLY A 141 -8.51 11.90 6.92
CA GLY A 141 -9.15 10.59 7.07
C GLY A 141 -9.18 10.10 8.52
N LYS A 142 -9.38 8.79 8.73
CA LYS A 142 -9.35 8.18 10.07
C LYS A 142 -8.05 8.50 10.79
N LYS A 143 -8.14 8.90 12.05
CA LYS A 143 -7.00 9.35 12.87
C LYS A 143 -5.91 8.28 12.99
N GLU A 144 -6.30 7.02 13.05
CA GLU A 144 -5.40 5.86 13.19
C GLU A 144 -4.74 5.43 11.86
N SER A 145 -5.17 5.99 10.74
CA SER A 145 -4.60 5.68 9.44
C SER A 145 -3.18 6.24 9.34
N ILE A 146 -2.24 5.41 8.93
CA ILE A 146 -0.85 5.82 8.72
C ILE A 146 -0.73 6.88 7.62
N HIS A 147 -1.57 6.81 6.58
CA HIS A 147 -1.62 7.81 5.52
C HIS A 147 -2.10 9.16 6.05
N THR A 148 -3.11 9.15 6.94
CA THR A 148 -3.55 10.36 7.62
C THR A 148 -2.41 10.99 8.42
N GLN A 149 -1.71 10.19 9.22
CA GLN A 149 -0.58 10.67 10.03
C GLN A 149 0.55 11.21 9.14
N SER A 150 0.93 10.48 8.10
CA SER A 150 1.97 10.91 7.14
C SER A 150 1.59 12.20 6.40
N ARG A 151 0.34 12.34 5.98
CA ARG A 151 -0.13 13.59 5.34
C ARG A 151 -0.13 14.76 6.29
N LEU A 152 -0.52 14.55 7.56
CA LEU A 152 -0.46 15.59 8.58
C LEU A 152 0.99 15.98 8.92
N GLU A 153 1.94 15.05 8.89
CA GLU A 153 3.36 15.36 9.03
C GLU A 153 3.84 16.29 7.89
N GLY A 154 3.49 15.97 6.64
CA GLY A 154 3.81 16.82 5.50
C GLY A 154 3.16 18.21 5.59
N TYR A 155 1.90 18.28 6.02
CA TYR A 155 1.18 19.52 6.29
C TYR A 155 1.88 20.37 7.35
N GLN A 156 2.21 19.79 8.51
CA GLN A 156 2.88 20.50 9.60
C GLN A 156 4.24 21.04 9.16
N LYS A 157 5.02 20.24 8.43
CA LYS A 157 6.31 20.65 7.90
C LYS A 157 6.19 21.85 6.97
N ALA A 158 5.23 21.84 6.05
CA ALA A 158 5.01 22.95 5.12
C ALA A 158 4.56 24.24 5.82
N LEU A 159 3.69 24.14 6.84
CA LEU A 159 3.32 25.29 7.67
C LEU A 159 4.52 25.87 8.39
N PHE A 160 5.33 25.01 9.03
CA PHE A 160 6.53 25.45 9.76
C PHE A 160 7.50 26.20 8.85
N GLU A 161 7.83 25.64 7.69
CA GLU A 161 8.73 26.30 6.72
C GLU A 161 8.12 27.58 6.12
N GLY A 162 6.79 27.65 6.05
CA GLY A 162 6.05 28.86 5.63
C GLY A 162 5.88 29.92 6.74
N GLY A 163 6.42 29.71 7.93
CA GLY A 163 6.28 30.63 9.07
C GLY A 163 4.85 30.73 9.61
N ILE A 164 4.03 29.68 9.43
CA ILE A 164 2.65 29.62 9.89
C ILE A 164 2.60 28.72 11.13
N LEU A 165 2.01 29.22 12.20
CA LEU A 165 1.82 28.43 13.44
C LEU A 165 0.82 27.30 13.17
N TYR A 166 1.21 26.11 13.62
CA TYR A 166 0.32 24.95 13.62
C TYR A 166 -0.82 25.13 14.63
N ASP A 167 -2.04 24.93 14.16
CA ASP A 167 -3.26 25.01 14.98
C ASP A 167 -4.01 23.66 14.82
N PRO A 168 -4.10 22.85 15.89
CA PRO A 168 -4.80 21.57 15.84
C PRO A 168 -6.30 21.70 15.57
N ASP A 169 -6.92 22.85 15.88
CA ASP A 169 -8.34 23.09 15.62
C ASP A 169 -8.64 23.27 14.11
N MET A 170 -7.61 23.43 13.30
CA MET A 170 -7.73 23.44 11.84
C MET A 170 -7.78 22.06 11.21
N ILE A 171 -7.79 20.99 12.01
CA ILE A 171 -7.86 19.60 11.52
C ILE A 171 -9.15 18.95 11.96
N THR A 172 -9.89 18.42 10.99
CA THR A 172 -11.06 17.58 11.27
C THR A 172 -10.83 16.17 10.71
N TYR A 173 -11.33 15.17 11.42
CA TYR A 173 -11.17 13.76 11.04
C TYR A 173 -12.50 13.20 10.54
N GLY A 174 -12.44 12.30 9.53
CA GLY A 174 -13.60 11.59 8.99
C GLY A 174 -13.70 10.13 9.43
#